data_04813acf98831cc29253f822cfdd7b9d
#
_entry.id   04813acf98831cc29253f822cfdd7b9d
#
_cell.length_a   1.000
_cell.length_b   1.000
_cell.length_c   1.000
_cell.angle_alpha   90.00
_cell.angle_beta   90.00
_cell.angle_gamma   90.00
#
_symmetry.space_group_name_H-M   'P 1'
#
loop_
_entity.id
_entity.type
_entity.pdbx_description
1 polymer ?
#
loop_
_entity_poly.entity_id
_entity_poly.type
_entity_poly.pdbx_seq_one_letter_code
_entity_poly.pdbx_strand_id
1 'polypeptide(L)'
;SSRTEVYSVDHLHGMLPLFSEIYAGAAKAGIRAETMISEYAPGQYELTLHYRTDILAAADDLMRLKRIVRAQARAHGVTACFMAKPVEQYAGSGMHLHVSLMDGSGRNAFVEAVEGHWSDTLLHALGGLRATMGESMLVFAPHANSWRRFAAQSYAPVSPTWGVNNRSVALRIPA
;
A
#
# COMPACT_ATOMS: atom_id res chain seq x y z
N SER A 1 17.35 16.57 6.02
CA SER A 1 17.39 16.94 4.61
C SER A 1 15.99 17.36 4.19
N SER A 2 15.83 18.53 3.59
CA SER A 2 14.55 19.00 3.00
C SER A 2 14.39 18.55 1.54
N ARG A 3 15.28 17.73 1.05
CA ARG A 3 15.32 17.28 -0.34
C ARG A 3 14.45 16.05 -0.52
N THR A 4 13.58 16.06 -1.53
CA THR A 4 12.84 14.89 -1.98
C THR A 4 13.82 13.91 -2.66
N GLU A 5 13.95 12.71 -2.12
CA GLU A 5 14.89 11.68 -2.59
C GLU A 5 14.15 10.36 -2.81
N VAL A 6 13.17 10.41 -3.74
CA VAL A 6 12.38 9.21 -4.12
C VAL A 6 13.30 8.13 -4.64
N TYR A 7 13.11 6.90 -4.16
CA TYR A 7 13.91 5.72 -4.52
C TYR A 7 15.42 5.86 -4.25
N SER A 8 15.82 6.78 -3.36
CA SER A 8 17.22 6.98 -3.01
C SER A 8 17.79 5.79 -2.24
N VAL A 9 18.82 5.18 -2.78
CA VAL A 9 19.56 4.09 -2.13
C VAL A 9 20.37 4.61 -0.93
N ASP A 10 20.91 5.80 -1.01
CA ASP A 10 21.68 6.42 0.08
C ASP A 10 20.80 6.68 1.31
N HIS A 11 19.55 7.11 1.09
CA HIS A 11 18.57 7.28 2.16
C HIS A 11 18.21 5.95 2.84
N LEU A 12 18.11 4.88 2.06
CA LEU A 12 17.91 3.54 2.59
C LEU A 12 19.12 3.06 3.39
N HIS A 13 20.34 3.32 2.88
CA HIS A 13 21.58 2.92 3.56
C HIS A 13 21.71 3.53 4.95
N GLY A 14 21.35 4.80 5.13
CA GLY A 14 21.36 5.45 6.44
C GLY A 14 20.43 4.82 7.48
N MET A 15 19.41 4.08 7.01
CA MET A 15 18.40 3.44 7.86
C MET A 15 18.52 1.90 7.88
N LEU A 16 19.55 1.33 7.26
CA LEU A 16 19.73 -0.13 7.16
C LEU A 16 19.67 -0.87 8.51
N PRO A 17 20.27 -0.39 9.61
CA PRO A 17 20.16 -1.09 10.89
C PRO A 17 18.70 -1.25 11.34
N LEU A 18 17.90 -0.18 11.26
CA LEU A 18 16.48 -0.22 11.58
C LEU A 18 15.71 -1.17 10.65
N PHE A 19 15.94 -1.08 9.35
CA PHE A 19 15.23 -1.92 8.38
C PHE A 19 15.57 -3.39 8.52
N SER A 20 16.84 -3.72 8.78
CA SER A 20 17.27 -5.11 9.06
C SER A 20 16.53 -5.70 10.27
N GLU A 21 16.36 -4.91 11.33
CA GLU A 21 15.61 -5.37 12.51
C GLU A 21 14.11 -5.47 12.26
N ILE A 22 13.53 -4.60 11.43
CA ILE A 22 12.13 -4.73 10.98
C ILE A 22 11.95 -6.03 10.21
N TYR A 23 12.81 -6.34 9.24
CA TYR A 23 12.76 -7.59 8.48
C TYR A 23 12.95 -8.82 9.39
N ALA A 24 13.90 -8.78 10.30
CA ALA A 24 14.13 -9.86 11.25
C ALA A 24 12.91 -10.07 12.17
N GLY A 25 12.30 -9.00 12.66
CA GLY A 25 11.08 -9.05 13.45
C GLY A 25 9.88 -9.59 12.67
N ALA A 26 9.72 -9.16 11.40
CA ALA A 26 8.69 -9.67 10.51
C ALA A 26 8.86 -11.17 10.26
N ALA A 27 10.08 -11.62 9.95
CA ALA A 27 10.39 -13.03 9.73
C ALA A 27 10.10 -13.90 10.97
N LYS A 28 10.48 -13.45 12.16
CA LYS A 28 10.15 -14.13 13.43
C LYS A 28 8.65 -14.24 13.68
N ALA A 29 7.86 -13.28 13.19
CA ALA A 29 6.40 -13.29 13.29
C ALA A 29 5.72 -14.06 12.16
N GLY A 30 6.48 -14.68 11.24
CA GLY A 30 5.96 -15.39 10.07
C GLY A 30 5.37 -14.45 8.98
N ILE A 31 5.74 -13.16 9.02
CA ILE A 31 5.30 -12.16 8.06
C ILE A 31 6.30 -12.10 6.91
N ARG A 32 5.84 -12.28 5.70
CA ARG A 32 6.68 -12.23 4.50
C ARG A 32 6.79 -10.80 3.97
N ALA A 33 7.68 -10.02 4.57
CA ALA A 33 8.05 -8.70 4.07
C ALA A 33 8.91 -8.86 2.80
N GLU A 34 8.64 -8.02 1.80
CA GLU A 34 9.25 -8.14 0.47
C GLU A 34 10.24 -7.02 0.20
N THR A 35 9.76 -5.81 -0.06
CA THR A 35 10.59 -4.71 -0.53
C THR A 35 10.40 -3.48 0.36
N MET A 36 11.51 -2.81 0.69
CA MET A 36 11.52 -1.50 1.33
C MET A 36 12.03 -0.48 0.33
N ILE A 37 11.27 0.58 0.11
CA ILE A 37 11.66 1.69 -0.78
C ILE A 37 11.55 3.03 -0.05
N SER A 38 12.38 3.99 -0.46
CA SER A 38 12.26 5.39 -0.07
C SER A 38 11.19 6.06 -0.91
N GLU A 39 10.22 6.68 -0.26
CA GLU A 39 9.08 7.34 -0.87
C GLU A 39 9.30 8.86 -1.04
N TYR A 40 8.22 9.56 -1.44
CA TYR A 40 8.28 10.95 -1.91
C TYR A 40 8.61 11.96 -0.81
N ALA A 41 8.09 11.77 0.39
CA ALA A 41 8.35 12.69 1.50
C ALA A 41 9.67 12.35 2.21
N PRO A 42 10.39 13.36 2.74
CA PRO A 42 11.58 13.10 3.55
C PRO A 42 11.28 12.15 4.73
N GLY A 43 12.04 11.06 4.82
CA GLY A 43 11.85 10.04 5.86
C GLY A 43 10.60 9.18 5.68
N GLN A 44 10.01 9.17 4.50
CA GLN A 44 8.89 8.30 4.15
C GLN A 44 9.40 7.04 3.46
N TYR A 45 8.90 5.89 3.91
CA TYR A 45 9.27 4.59 3.37
C TYR A 45 8.03 3.75 3.12
N GLU A 46 8.06 2.92 2.09
CA GLU A 46 7.05 1.92 1.80
C GLU A 46 7.63 0.53 2.01
N LEU A 47 6.90 -0.32 2.71
CA LEU A 47 7.22 -1.74 2.87
C LEU A 47 6.10 -2.55 2.25
N THR A 48 6.45 -3.40 1.28
CA THR A 48 5.52 -4.31 0.64
C THR A 48 5.51 -5.67 1.32
N LEU A 49 4.39 -6.36 1.23
CA LEU A 49 4.20 -7.72 1.74
C LEU A 49 3.86 -8.66 0.59
N HIS A 50 4.37 -9.89 0.65
CA HIS A 50 3.89 -10.95 -0.22
C HIS A 50 2.42 -11.24 0.03
N TYR A 51 1.71 -11.65 -1.03
CA TYR A 51 0.31 -12.01 -0.94
C TYR A 51 0.06 -13.20 0.02
N ARG A 52 -1.13 -13.24 0.57
CA ARG A 52 -1.70 -14.38 1.28
C ARG A 52 -3.04 -14.76 0.66
N THR A 53 -3.35 -16.05 0.68
CA THR A 53 -4.67 -16.55 0.25
C THR A 53 -5.75 -16.30 1.30
N ASP A 54 -5.37 -16.21 2.58
CA ASP A 54 -6.25 -15.88 3.69
C ASP A 54 -6.25 -14.38 3.94
N ILE A 55 -7.40 -13.74 3.67
CA ILE A 55 -7.60 -12.29 3.79
C ILE A 55 -7.46 -11.82 5.24
N LEU A 56 -7.98 -12.59 6.21
CA LEU A 56 -7.87 -12.23 7.63
C LEU A 56 -6.43 -12.33 8.11
N ALA A 57 -5.71 -13.37 7.70
CA ALA A 57 -4.30 -13.49 8.00
C ALA A 57 -3.47 -12.35 7.38
N ALA A 58 -3.82 -11.89 6.17
CA ALA A 58 -3.17 -10.73 5.56
C ALA A 58 -3.41 -9.45 6.35
N ALA A 59 -4.62 -9.22 6.85
CA ALA A 59 -4.96 -8.08 7.70
C ALA A 59 -4.21 -8.14 9.05
N ASP A 60 -4.15 -9.31 9.67
CA ASP A 60 -3.42 -9.55 10.92
C ASP A 60 -1.93 -9.29 10.75
N ASP A 61 -1.33 -9.75 9.64
CA ASP A 61 0.07 -9.50 9.34
C ASP A 61 0.38 -8.00 9.25
N LEU A 62 -0.49 -7.22 8.61
CA LEU A 62 -0.33 -5.77 8.54
C LEU A 62 -0.36 -5.14 9.93
N MET A 63 -1.29 -5.56 10.80
CA MET A 63 -1.39 -5.04 12.16
C MET A 63 -0.18 -5.41 13.03
N ARG A 64 0.30 -6.65 12.91
CA ARG A 64 1.51 -7.12 13.59
C ARG A 64 2.74 -6.37 13.08
N LEU A 65 2.88 -6.21 11.76
CA LEU A 65 3.99 -5.47 11.15
C LEU A 65 4.04 -4.02 11.64
N LYS A 66 2.91 -3.31 11.70
CA LYS A 66 2.85 -1.94 12.24
C LYS A 66 3.36 -1.87 13.70
N ARG A 67 3.10 -2.90 14.51
CA ARG A 67 3.62 -2.98 15.88
C ARG A 67 5.13 -3.21 15.89
N ILE A 68 5.63 -4.12 15.04
CA ILE A 68 7.08 -4.39 14.90
C ILE A 68 7.80 -3.11 14.48
N VAL A 69 7.32 -2.45 13.43
CA VAL A 69 7.91 -1.19 12.94
C VAL A 69 7.97 -0.13 14.04
N ARG A 70 6.89 0.05 14.83
CA ARG A 70 6.88 1.01 15.94
C ARG A 70 7.86 0.63 17.05
N ALA A 71 8.00 -0.65 17.35
CA ALA A 71 8.92 -1.12 18.38
C ALA A 71 10.38 -0.89 17.97
N GLN A 72 10.74 -1.27 16.74
CA GLN A 72 12.08 -1.10 16.21
C GLN A 72 12.43 0.38 16.02
N ALA A 73 11.52 1.18 15.47
CA ALA A 73 11.72 2.62 15.35
C ALA A 73 12.06 3.27 16.70
N ARG A 74 11.31 2.90 17.76
CA ARG A 74 11.57 3.41 19.11
C ARG A 74 12.94 2.97 19.64
N ALA A 75 13.36 1.74 19.39
CA ALA A 75 14.67 1.23 19.77
C ALA A 75 15.81 2.00 19.10
N HIS A 76 15.58 2.50 17.90
CA HIS A 76 16.52 3.34 17.14
C HIS A 76 16.34 4.86 17.37
N GLY A 77 15.59 5.28 18.40
CA GLY A 77 15.41 6.68 18.75
C GLY A 77 14.56 7.50 17.77
N VAL A 78 13.78 6.85 16.89
CA VAL A 78 12.89 7.50 15.95
C VAL A 78 11.43 7.09 16.18
N THR A 79 10.50 7.87 15.62
CA THR A 79 9.05 7.59 15.73
C THR A 79 8.48 7.17 14.40
N ALA A 80 7.88 5.97 14.34
CA ALA A 80 7.13 5.52 13.17
C ALA A 80 5.73 6.15 13.15
N CYS A 81 5.44 6.91 12.10
CA CYS A 81 4.16 7.56 11.88
C CYS A 81 3.40 6.87 10.74
N PHE A 82 2.17 6.44 11.01
CA PHE A 82 1.27 5.82 10.03
C PHE A 82 0.05 6.72 9.71
N MET A 83 0.15 8.01 9.99
CA MET A 83 -0.88 8.97 9.58
C MET A 83 -0.92 9.11 8.07
N ALA A 84 -2.11 9.26 7.52
CA ALA A 84 -2.29 9.41 6.08
C ALA A 84 -1.67 10.70 5.52
N LYS A 85 -1.68 11.79 6.29
CA LYS A 85 -1.11 13.09 5.92
C LYS A 85 -0.50 13.77 7.15
N PRO A 86 0.68 13.31 7.62
CA PRO A 86 1.29 13.86 8.84
C PRO A 86 1.76 15.30 8.69
N VAL A 87 2.23 15.67 7.50
CA VAL A 87 2.74 17.00 7.18
C VAL A 87 2.02 17.53 5.95
N GLU A 88 1.46 18.72 6.04
CA GLU A 88 0.61 19.27 4.98
C GLU A 88 1.37 19.50 3.68
N GLN A 89 2.61 19.96 3.75
CA GLN A 89 3.45 20.31 2.60
C GLN A 89 4.09 19.11 1.91
N TYR A 90 4.10 17.94 2.56
CA TYR A 90 4.74 16.74 2.02
C TYR A 90 3.73 15.75 1.46
N ALA A 91 4.20 14.78 0.69
CA ALA A 91 3.37 13.68 0.22
C ALA A 91 2.72 12.92 1.38
N GLY A 92 1.49 12.49 1.19
CA GLY A 92 0.78 11.65 2.14
C GLY A 92 1.19 10.18 2.02
N SER A 93 0.88 9.41 3.06
CA SER A 93 1.07 7.96 3.09
C SER A 93 -0.19 7.25 2.61
N GLY A 94 -0.05 6.38 1.62
CA GLY A 94 -1.12 5.52 1.11
C GLY A 94 -0.96 4.08 1.59
N MET A 95 -1.99 3.29 1.33
CA MET A 95 -1.93 1.84 1.42
C MET A 95 -2.53 1.28 0.13
N HIS A 96 -1.75 0.53 -0.62
CA HIS A 96 -2.24 -0.19 -1.79
C HIS A 96 -2.62 -1.62 -1.40
N LEU A 97 -3.78 -2.07 -1.86
CA LEU A 97 -4.21 -3.44 -1.73
C LEU A 97 -4.19 -4.08 -3.12
N HIS A 98 -3.41 -5.13 -3.28
CA HIS A 98 -3.38 -5.94 -4.48
C HIS A 98 -4.29 -7.15 -4.26
N VAL A 99 -5.27 -7.31 -5.14
CA VAL A 99 -6.27 -8.39 -5.05
C VAL A 99 -6.22 -9.21 -6.32
N SER A 100 -6.12 -10.53 -6.18
CA SER A 100 -6.34 -11.49 -7.24
C SER A 100 -7.36 -12.53 -6.76
N LEU A 101 -8.10 -13.09 -7.68
CA LEU A 101 -9.10 -14.13 -7.39
C LEU A 101 -8.70 -15.41 -8.11
N MET A 102 -8.51 -16.47 -7.32
CA MET A 102 -8.18 -17.79 -7.87
C MET A 102 -9.44 -18.62 -8.02
N ASP A 103 -9.59 -19.28 -9.16
CA ASP A 103 -10.66 -20.25 -9.37
C ASP A 103 -10.34 -21.62 -8.72
N GLY A 104 -11.29 -22.54 -8.77
CA GLY A 104 -11.13 -23.88 -8.19
C GLY A 104 -10.03 -24.74 -8.84
N SER A 105 -9.50 -24.33 -9.99
CA SER A 105 -8.35 -24.98 -10.68
C SER A 105 -7.02 -24.31 -10.37
N GLY A 106 -7.01 -23.25 -9.57
CA GLY A 106 -5.82 -22.48 -9.22
C GLY A 106 -5.40 -21.45 -10.28
N ARG A 107 -6.29 -21.11 -11.23
CA ARG A 107 -6.04 -20.03 -12.21
C ARG A 107 -6.57 -18.70 -11.69
N ASN A 108 -5.91 -17.61 -12.07
CA ASN A 108 -6.38 -16.26 -11.77
C ASN A 108 -7.65 -15.96 -12.58
N ALA A 109 -8.79 -15.81 -11.90
CA ALA A 109 -10.08 -15.57 -12.52
C ALA A 109 -10.22 -14.15 -13.12
N PHE A 110 -9.27 -13.26 -12.87
CA PHE A 110 -9.23 -11.93 -13.48
C PHE A 110 -8.59 -11.92 -14.88
N VAL A 111 -7.87 -12.97 -15.24
CA VAL A 111 -7.19 -13.10 -16.53
C VAL A 111 -8.04 -13.92 -17.48
N GLU A 112 -8.27 -13.43 -18.68
CA GLU A 112 -8.85 -14.24 -19.76
C GLU A 112 -7.78 -15.06 -20.50
N ALA A 113 -8.24 -16.15 -21.12
CA ALA A 113 -7.39 -16.98 -21.98
C ALA A 113 -6.97 -16.27 -23.28
N VAL A 114 -7.65 -15.19 -23.65
CA VAL A 114 -7.40 -14.40 -24.86
C VAL A 114 -6.60 -13.15 -24.49
N GLU A 115 -5.42 -13.02 -25.06
CA GLU A 115 -4.53 -11.88 -24.85
C GLU A 115 -5.23 -10.55 -25.22
N GLY A 116 -5.12 -9.57 -24.32
CA GLY A 116 -5.72 -8.24 -24.51
C GLY A 116 -7.17 -8.10 -24.07
N HIS A 117 -7.79 -9.17 -23.56
CA HIS A 117 -9.14 -9.14 -23.01
C HIS A 117 -9.14 -9.24 -21.47
N TRP A 118 -10.10 -8.57 -20.86
CA TRP A 118 -10.36 -8.64 -19.42
C TRP A 118 -11.52 -9.59 -19.15
N SER A 119 -11.38 -10.44 -18.13
CA SER A 119 -12.46 -11.35 -17.76
C SER A 119 -13.68 -10.56 -17.26
N ASP A 120 -14.87 -11.11 -17.48
CA ASP A 120 -16.11 -10.56 -16.90
C ASP A 120 -16.02 -10.46 -15.38
N THR A 121 -15.34 -11.39 -14.73
CA THR A 121 -15.12 -11.37 -13.29
C THR A 121 -14.34 -10.14 -12.86
N LEU A 122 -13.28 -9.75 -13.58
CA LEU A 122 -12.53 -8.52 -13.31
C LEU A 122 -13.39 -7.29 -13.55
N LEU A 123 -14.11 -7.24 -14.65
CA LEU A 123 -14.98 -6.10 -15.01
C LEU A 123 -16.11 -5.92 -13.99
N HIS A 124 -16.72 -7.00 -13.52
CA HIS A 124 -17.73 -6.96 -12.46
C HIS A 124 -17.14 -6.50 -11.12
N ALA A 125 -15.94 -6.96 -10.76
CA ALA A 125 -15.26 -6.51 -9.54
C ALA A 125 -14.96 -5.00 -9.59
N LEU A 126 -14.44 -4.51 -10.71
CA LEU A 126 -14.19 -3.07 -10.94
C LEU A 126 -15.49 -2.26 -10.89
N GLY A 127 -16.55 -2.75 -11.54
CA GLY A 127 -17.87 -2.12 -11.55
C GLY A 127 -18.46 -2.01 -10.13
N GLY A 128 -18.40 -3.10 -9.37
CA GLY A 128 -18.86 -3.16 -7.99
C GLY A 128 -18.09 -2.18 -7.08
N LEU A 129 -16.77 -2.22 -7.12
CA LEU A 129 -15.93 -1.30 -6.34
C LEU A 129 -16.19 0.17 -6.72
N ARG A 130 -16.32 0.48 -8.01
CA ARG A 130 -16.66 1.83 -8.45
C ARG A 130 -18.01 2.31 -7.91
N ALA A 131 -19.01 1.46 -7.95
CA ALA A 131 -20.35 1.80 -7.50
C ALA A 131 -20.43 2.05 -5.98
N THR A 132 -19.67 1.29 -5.19
CA THR A 132 -19.75 1.32 -3.72
C THR A 132 -18.65 2.13 -3.05
N MET A 133 -17.64 2.61 -3.78
CA MET A 133 -16.47 3.28 -3.20
C MET A 133 -16.84 4.54 -2.41
N GLY A 134 -17.80 5.33 -2.89
CA GLY A 134 -18.26 6.54 -2.20
C GLY A 134 -18.85 6.24 -0.83
N GLU A 135 -19.67 5.21 -0.72
CA GLU A 135 -20.28 4.76 0.54
C GLU A 135 -19.24 4.12 1.48
N SER A 136 -18.20 3.54 0.90
CA SER A 136 -17.13 2.85 1.63
C SER A 136 -16.02 3.79 2.14
N MET A 137 -16.16 5.10 1.99
CA MET A 137 -15.12 6.07 2.41
C MET A 137 -14.81 6.02 3.90
N LEU A 138 -15.75 5.60 4.75
CA LEU A 138 -15.46 5.37 6.18
C LEU A 138 -14.45 4.23 6.41
N VAL A 139 -14.33 3.30 5.46
CA VAL A 139 -13.33 2.22 5.49
C VAL A 139 -12.03 2.69 4.85
N PHE A 140 -12.09 3.32 3.67
CA PHE A 140 -10.89 3.73 2.92
C PHE A 140 -10.20 4.97 3.51
N ALA A 141 -10.96 5.85 4.17
CA ALA A 141 -10.45 7.09 4.76
C ALA A 141 -11.08 7.33 6.15
N PRO A 142 -10.83 6.45 7.15
CA PRO A 142 -11.58 6.39 8.40
C PRO A 142 -11.30 7.56 9.36
N HIS A 143 -10.27 8.36 9.11
CA HIS A 143 -9.85 9.42 10.02
C HIS A 143 -9.92 10.80 9.34
N ALA A 144 -10.18 11.85 10.10
CA ALA A 144 -10.14 13.23 9.59
C ALA A 144 -8.81 13.56 8.87
N ASN A 145 -7.70 13.01 9.36
CA ASN A 145 -6.39 13.15 8.71
C ASN A 145 -6.34 12.50 7.33
N SER A 146 -7.09 11.42 7.09
CA SER A 146 -7.12 10.72 5.80
C SER A 146 -7.68 11.63 4.70
N TRP A 147 -8.66 12.45 5.02
CA TRP A 147 -9.30 13.37 4.06
C TRP A 147 -8.37 14.48 3.58
N ARG A 148 -7.33 14.82 4.34
CA ARG A 148 -6.30 15.80 3.92
C ARG A 148 -5.48 15.33 2.72
N ARG A 149 -5.56 14.05 2.33
CA ARG A 149 -4.90 13.53 1.13
C ARG A 149 -5.64 13.86 -0.15
N PHE A 150 -6.96 14.07 -0.09
CA PHE A 150 -7.80 14.29 -1.26
C PHE A 150 -7.73 15.76 -1.72
N ALA A 151 -6.59 16.12 -2.26
CA ALA A 151 -6.35 17.42 -2.86
C ALA A 151 -5.87 17.26 -4.30
N ALA A 152 -6.08 18.26 -5.14
CA ALA A 152 -5.54 18.26 -6.49
C ALA A 152 -4.01 18.07 -6.46
N GLN A 153 -3.48 17.29 -7.39
CA GLN A 153 -2.04 17.00 -7.54
C GLN A 153 -1.38 16.32 -6.32
N SER A 154 -2.16 15.66 -5.48
CA SER A 154 -1.66 14.98 -4.27
C SER A 154 -1.30 13.50 -4.47
N TYR A 155 -1.38 12.99 -5.70
CA TYR A 155 -1.28 11.55 -6.04
C TYR A 155 -2.32 10.65 -5.36
N ALA A 156 -3.28 11.22 -4.61
CA ALA A 156 -4.42 10.48 -4.10
C ALA A 156 -5.58 10.63 -5.10
N PRO A 157 -6.22 9.53 -5.51
CA PRO A 157 -7.37 9.59 -6.41
C PRO A 157 -8.55 10.28 -5.70
N VAL A 158 -9.17 11.23 -6.38
CA VAL A 158 -10.33 11.99 -5.87
C VAL A 158 -11.66 11.54 -6.46
N SER A 159 -11.63 10.52 -7.30
CA SER A 159 -12.81 9.93 -7.94
C SER A 159 -12.63 8.43 -8.13
N PRO A 160 -13.73 7.64 -8.17
CA PRO A 160 -13.69 6.19 -8.32
C PRO A 160 -13.44 5.78 -9.78
N THR A 161 -12.34 6.26 -10.36
CA THR A 161 -11.91 5.91 -11.71
C THR A 161 -11.02 4.69 -11.71
N TRP A 162 -10.91 4.02 -12.86
CA TRP A 162 -10.02 2.89 -13.07
C TRP A 162 -9.16 3.07 -14.33
N GLY A 163 -8.08 2.33 -14.41
CA GLY A 163 -7.21 2.34 -15.59
C GLY A 163 -6.08 1.32 -15.51
N VAL A 164 -5.53 0.99 -16.68
CA VAL A 164 -4.39 0.09 -16.82
C VAL A 164 -3.11 0.86 -16.57
N ASN A 165 -2.24 0.38 -15.69
CA ASN A 165 -0.97 0.99 -15.31
C ASN A 165 -1.04 2.48 -14.91
N ASN A 166 -2.22 3.00 -14.65
CA ASN A 166 -2.40 4.40 -14.29
C ASN A 166 -2.33 4.57 -12.77
N ARG A 167 -1.32 5.30 -12.28
CA ARG A 167 -1.10 5.55 -10.85
C ARG A 167 -1.96 6.67 -10.27
N SER A 168 -2.74 7.38 -11.09
CA SER A 168 -3.61 8.47 -10.65
C SER A 168 -5.06 8.06 -10.40
N VAL A 169 -5.42 6.80 -10.67
CA VAL A 169 -6.78 6.27 -10.50
C VAL A 169 -6.92 5.50 -9.17
N ALA A 170 -8.17 5.37 -8.71
CA ALA A 170 -8.48 4.63 -7.50
C ALA A 170 -8.33 3.11 -7.67
N LEU A 171 -8.69 2.60 -8.84
CA LEU A 171 -8.64 1.19 -9.19
C LEU A 171 -7.68 0.98 -10.36
N ARG A 172 -6.56 0.31 -10.09
CA ARG A 172 -5.52 0.08 -11.09
C ARG A 172 -5.42 -1.39 -11.46
N ILE A 173 -5.46 -1.68 -12.75
CA ILE A 173 -5.06 -2.98 -13.28
C ILE A 173 -3.55 -2.87 -13.58
N PRO A 174 -2.68 -3.61 -12.88
CA PRO A 174 -1.25 -3.67 -13.22
C PRO A 174 -1.05 -4.38 -14.56
N ALA A 175 0.08 -4.10 -15.23
CA ALA A 175 0.48 -4.83 -16.44
C ALA A 175 0.98 -6.22 -16.09
#